data_d810c7bc12097d8debcc5d54d784eacb
#
_entry.id   d810c7bc12097d8debcc5d54d784eacb
#
_cell.length_a   1.000
_cell.length_b   1.000
_cell.length_c   1.000
_cell.angle_alpha   90.00
_cell.angle_beta   90.00
_cell.angle_gamma   90.00
#
_symmetry.space_group_name_H-M   'P 1'
#
loop_
_entity.id
_entity.type
_entity.pdbx_description
1 polymer ?
#
loop_
_entity_poly.entity_id
_entity_poly.type
_entity_poly.pdbx_seq_one_letter_code
_entity_poly.pdbx_strand_id
1 'polypeptide(L)'
;MALPIKKEKLNQAFFLLSLIIIIILAILLFQKKFHFYFKNTPFSLKLVRIIGSTDNLKGPAGVAFGKRNNVYIVDSGNSRVLKFNIKGGYIRQWGIEGKATGEFVVPLFVTAYEKSGEIYIVDSGNSRIQVFKPDGNFVSEFGISKNSKRMLIQPTFVGFAHHKIYVANSGSDNIMIYLNNGQFYERKGNSSIQVGAGAVNAAAPNSPQGGSSQNSGGSAGKSANNAAANKPSAPALAGSPVMFKKPVGIAFSKKYIYISDYSLSKILVFNRQFDYIGSIGTPGETGYQLYHPVGIVYKNGYLYVANYGRSILTVFKLDNGYNVIKTYNFGTPGIGRDNFNHESNISISLNGKYLAVADTNNNRILIYRIFGAK
;
A
#
# COMPACT_ATOMS: atom_id res chain seq x y z
N MET A 1 33.90 -58.78 -44.87
CA MET A 1 34.09 -57.29 -45.14
C MET A 1 33.14 -56.50 -44.25
N ALA A 2 33.55 -56.11 -43.08
CA ALA A 2 32.70 -55.47 -42.09
C ALA A 2 32.86 -53.96 -42.20
N LEU A 3 31.74 -53.30 -42.27
CA LEU A 3 31.49 -51.93 -42.65
C LEU A 3 32.23 -50.84 -41.76
N PRO A 4 33.02 -49.95 -42.38
CA PRO A 4 33.65 -48.83 -41.68
C PRO A 4 32.67 -47.73 -41.20
N ILE A 5 31.42 -47.83 -41.65
CA ILE A 5 30.36 -46.83 -41.42
C ILE A 5 29.93 -46.70 -39.92
N LYS A 6 30.16 -47.73 -39.10
CA LYS A 6 29.75 -47.73 -37.71
C LYS A 6 30.61 -46.83 -36.78
N LYS A 7 31.89 -46.66 -37.07
CA LYS A 7 32.83 -45.89 -36.19
C LYS A 7 32.68 -44.40 -36.33
N GLU A 8 32.42 -43.92 -37.52
CA GLU A 8 32.22 -42.47 -37.79
C GLU A 8 30.89 -41.94 -37.22
N LYS A 9 29.80 -42.70 -37.36
CA LYS A 9 28.53 -42.39 -36.74
C LYS A 9 28.60 -42.40 -35.22
N LEU A 10 29.40 -43.30 -34.63
CA LEU A 10 29.60 -43.38 -33.20
C LEU A 10 30.37 -42.16 -32.70
N ASN A 11 31.43 -41.73 -33.40
CA ASN A 11 32.20 -40.54 -33.06
C ASN A 11 31.36 -39.25 -33.19
N GLN A 12 30.52 -39.13 -34.21
CA GLN A 12 29.57 -38.00 -34.34
C GLN A 12 28.55 -37.97 -33.18
N ALA A 13 28.03 -39.16 -32.80
CA ALA A 13 27.12 -39.22 -31.64
C ALA A 13 27.78 -38.83 -30.33
N PHE A 14 29.03 -39.25 -30.08
CA PHE A 14 29.82 -38.81 -28.92
C PHE A 14 30.12 -37.31 -28.95
N PHE A 15 30.45 -36.75 -30.10
CA PHE A 15 30.67 -35.31 -30.25
C PHE A 15 29.40 -34.51 -29.97
N LEU A 16 28.24 -34.90 -30.49
CA LEU A 16 26.96 -34.28 -30.22
C LEU A 16 26.57 -34.39 -28.75
N LEU A 17 26.78 -35.54 -28.11
CA LEU A 17 26.51 -35.73 -26.68
C LEU A 17 27.38 -34.83 -25.82
N SER A 18 28.69 -34.73 -26.13
CA SER A 18 29.60 -33.83 -25.39
C SER A 18 29.22 -32.36 -25.54
N LEU A 19 28.78 -31.94 -26.74
CA LEU A 19 28.29 -30.58 -26.99
C LEU A 19 27.02 -30.28 -26.18
N ILE A 20 26.08 -31.21 -26.11
CA ILE A 20 24.84 -31.09 -25.32
C ILE A 20 25.19 -30.97 -23.84
N ILE A 21 26.12 -31.77 -23.31
CA ILE A 21 26.56 -31.70 -21.90
C ILE A 21 27.21 -30.33 -21.60
N ILE A 22 28.04 -29.83 -22.51
CA ILE A 22 28.67 -28.48 -22.34
C ILE A 22 27.59 -27.39 -22.30
N ILE A 23 26.59 -27.46 -23.19
CA ILE A 23 25.48 -26.49 -23.20
C ILE A 23 24.67 -26.55 -21.89
N ILE A 24 24.34 -27.76 -21.41
CA ILE A 24 23.63 -27.94 -20.14
C ILE A 24 24.43 -27.36 -18.97
N LEU A 25 25.75 -27.66 -18.89
CA LEU A 25 26.63 -27.12 -17.88
C LEU A 25 26.72 -25.58 -17.93
N ALA A 26 26.79 -25.00 -19.12
CA ALA A 26 26.78 -23.55 -19.31
C ALA A 26 25.48 -22.94 -18.84
N ILE A 27 24.34 -23.54 -19.13
CA ILE A 27 23.01 -23.12 -18.66
C ILE A 27 22.92 -23.18 -17.13
N LEU A 28 23.38 -24.28 -16.52
CA LEU A 28 23.38 -24.45 -15.07
C LEU A 28 24.30 -23.44 -14.36
N LEU A 29 25.49 -23.18 -14.91
CA LEU A 29 26.41 -22.17 -14.41
C LEU A 29 25.84 -20.75 -14.55
N PHE A 30 25.20 -20.46 -15.68
CA PHE A 30 24.50 -19.19 -15.90
C PHE A 30 23.36 -19.01 -14.91
N GLN A 31 22.53 -20.04 -14.71
CA GLN A 31 21.43 -20.01 -13.72
C GLN A 31 21.96 -19.83 -12.31
N LYS A 32 23.06 -20.52 -11.92
CA LYS A 32 23.69 -20.37 -10.60
C LYS A 32 24.26 -18.97 -10.39
N LYS A 33 24.98 -18.43 -11.39
CA LYS A 33 25.53 -17.06 -11.35
C LYS A 33 24.43 -16.00 -11.35
N PHE A 34 23.37 -16.19 -12.16
CA PHE A 34 22.18 -15.34 -12.20
C PHE A 34 21.45 -15.35 -10.86
N HIS A 35 21.23 -16.55 -10.28
CA HIS A 35 20.57 -16.69 -8.99
C HIS A 35 21.39 -16.03 -7.84
N PHE A 36 22.73 -16.21 -7.83
CA PHE A 36 23.64 -15.57 -6.89
C PHE A 36 23.62 -14.05 -7.03
N TYR A 37 23.66 -13.51 -8.25
CA TYR A 37 23.60 -12.07 -8.50
C TYR A 37 22.30 -11.46 -7.99
N PHE A 38 21.16 -12.08 -8.31
CA PHE A 38 19.86 -11.58 -7.85
C PHE A 38 19.60 -11.77 -6.34
N LYS A 39 20.18 -12.81 -5.73
CA LYS A 39 20.08 -13.03 -4.28
C LYS A 39 20.82 -11.97 -3.47
N ASN A 40 21.88 -11.42 -4.02
CA ASN A 40 22.75 -10.43 -3.36
C ASN A 40 22.49 -8.99 -3.80
N THR A 41 21.50 -8.73 -4.67
CA THR A 41 21.15 -7.36 -5.04
C THR A 41 20.53 -6.68 -3.81
N PRO A 42 21.10 -5.55 -3.32
CA PRO A 42 20.54 -4.83 -2.19
C PRO A 42 19.16 -4.28 -2.52
N PHE A 43 18.30 -4.24 -1.51
CA PHE A 43 16.99 -3.64 -1.68
C PHE A 43 17.13 -2.16 -2.04
N SER A 44 16.50 -1.76 -3.15
CA SER A 44 16.52 -0.38 -3.62
C SER A 44 15.29 -0.05 -4.46
N LEU A 45 14.99 1.24 -4.53
CA LEU A 45 13.95 1.83 -5.36
C LEU A 45 14.58 2.77 -6.37
N LYS A 46 14.18 2.64 -7.65
CA LYS A 46 14.61 3.55 -8.72
C LYS A 46 13.39 4.22 -9.33
N LEU A 47 13.31 5.54 -9.25
CA LEU A 47 12.25 6.31 -9.90
C LEU A 47 12.31 6.10 -11.42
N VAL A 48 11.21 5.64 -12.01
CA VAL A 48 11.12 5.34 -13.45
C VAL A 48 10.09 6.20 -14.17
N ARG A 49 9.10 6.75 -13.43
CA ARG A 49 8.04 7.57 -14.02
C ARG A 49 7.45 8.54 -13.00
N ILE A 50 7.06 9.71 -13.50
CA ILE A 50 6.21 10.68 -12.81
C ILE A 50 4.95 10.88 -13.68
N ILE A 51 3.76 10.81 -13.07
CA ILE A 51 2.47 11.13 -13.69
C ILE A 51 1.91 12.33 -12.94
N GLY A 52 1.37 13.31 -13.66
CA GLY A 52 0.69 14.46 -13.04
C GLY A 52 1.14 15.83 -13.53
N SER A 53 2.37 15.98 -14.05
CA SER A 53 2.88 17.27 -14.51
C SER A 53 2.09 17.89 -15.69
N THR A 54 1.42 17.04 -16.49
CA THR A 54 0.63 17.43 -17.67
C THR A 54 -0.85 17.07 -17.54
N ASP A 55 -1.22 16.35 -16.48
CA ASP A 55 -2.55 15.70 -16.35
C ASP A 55 -3.49 16.50 -15.44
N ASN A 56 -3.07 17.68 -14.98
CA ASN A 56 -3.82 18.57 -14.08
C ASN A 56 -4.39 17.84 -12.87
N LEU A 57 -3.56 16.99 -12.23
CA LEU A 57 -3.92 16.36 -10.97
C LEU A 57 -4.04 17.41 -9.87
N LYS A 58 -5.02 17.24 -8.99
CA LYS A 58 -5.24 18.09 -7.82
C LYS A 58 -5.40 17.24 -6.57
N GLY A 59 -4.38 17.23 -5.71
CA GLY A 59 -4.39 16.44 -4.49
C GLY A 59 -4.69 14.96 -4.73
N PRO A 60 -3.94 14.22 -5.58
CA PRO A 60 -4.19 12.80 -5.79
C PRO A 60 -3.99 12.05 -4.49
N ALA A 61 -5.06 11.40 -3.98
CA ALA A 61 -5.08 10.76 -2.68
C ALA A 61 -4.87 9.24 -2.75
N GLY A 62 -5.23 8.61 -3.86
CA GLY A 62 -5.17 7.16 -4.02
C GLY A 62 -4.47 6.74 -5.30
N VAL A 63 -3.70 5.65 -5.24
CA VAL A 63 -3.11 5.01 -6.42
C VAL A 63 -3.17 3.50 -6.30
N ALA A 64 -3.50 2.80 -7.39
CA ALA A 64 -3.52 1.33 -7.44
C ALA A 64 -2.99 0.81 -8.78
N PHE A 65 -2.30 -0.33 -8.71
CA PHE A 65 -2.05 -1.13 -9.90
C PHE A 65 -3.19 -2.12 -10.12
N GLY A 66 -3.70 -2.16 -11.33
CA GLY A 66 -4.62 -3.20 -11.80
C GLY A 66 -3.94 -4.20 -12.73
N LYS A 67 -4.76 -5.02 -13.40
CA LYS A 67 -4.29 -5.98 -14.41
C LYS A 67 -3.46 -5.27 -15.49
N ARG A 68 -2.45 -5.97 -16.05
CA ARG A 68 -1.51 -5.45 -17.06
C ARG A 68 -0.70 -4.24 -16.60
N ASN A 69 -0.55 -4.07 -15.27
CA ASN A 69 0.10 -2.91 -14.65
C ASN A 69 -0.53 -1.55 -15.04
N ASN A 70 -1.83 -1.52 -15.33
CA ASN A 70 -2.54 -0.26 -15.45
C ASN A 70 -2.53 0.45 -14.08
N VAL A 71 -2.38 1.76 -14.11
CA VAL A 71 -2.35 2.62 -12.92
C VAL A 71 -3.66 3.37 -12.82
N TYR A 72 -4.35 3.22 -11.70
CA TYR A 72 -5.58 3.94 -11.37
C TYR A 72 -5.24 4.98 -10.31
N ILE A 73 -5.69 6.21 -10.52
CA ILE A 73 -5.40 7.37 -9.66
C ILE A 73 -6.71 7.99 -9.22
N VAL A 74 -6.91 8.13 -7.91
CA VAL A 74 -7.96 8.98 -7.36
C VAL A 74 -7.44 10.40 -7.28
N ASP A 75 -7.95 11.25 -8.15
CA ASP A 75 -7.67 12.67 -8.22
C ASP A 75 -8.71 13.43 -7.36
N SER A 76 -8.47 13.39 -6.04
CA SER A 76 -9.44 13.74 -5.01
C SER A 76 -9.97 15.16 -5.15
N GLY A 77 -9.08 16.13 -5.44
CA GLY A 77 -9.45 17.54 -5.59
C GLY A 77 -10.21 17.86 -6.88
N ASN A 78 -10.29 16.90 -7.82
CA ASN A 78 -11.11 16.99 -9.03
C ASN A 78 -12.25 15.98 -9.03
N SER A 79 -12.50 15.27 -7.93
CA SER A 79 -13.58 14.29 -7.75
C SER A 79 -13.68 13.27 -8.90
N ARG A 80 -12.53 12.78 -9.39
CA ARG A 80 -12.45 11.85 -10.52
C ARG A 80 -11.42 10.74 -10.31
N VAL A 81 -11.54 9.71 -11.13
CA VAL A 81 -10.55 8.61 -11.24
C VAL A 81 -9.94 8.63 -12.63
N LEU A 82 -8.62 8.57 -12.71
CA LEU A 82 -7.89 8.45 -13.97
C LEU A 82 -7.24 7.08 -14.09
N LYS A 83 -7.15 6.60 -15.32
CA LYS A 83 -6.46 5.37 -15.68
C LYS A 83 -5.34 5.65 -16.67
N PHE A 84 -4.16 5.14 -16.35
CA PHE A 84 -2.95 5.21 -17.18
C PHE A 84 -2.39 3.81 -17.42
N ASN A 85 -1.57 3.66 -18.45
CA ASN A 85 -0.68 2.50 -18.56
C ASN A 85 0.60 2.76 -17.75
N ILE A 86 1.41 1.70 -17.54
CA ILE A 86 2.67 1.80 -16.76
C ILE A 86 3.71 2.76 -17.39
N LYS A 87 3.59 3.07 -18.67
CA LYS A 87 4.47 4.03 -19.36
C LYS A 87 4.04 5.48 -19.15
N GLY A 88 2.93 5.72 -18.41
CA GLY A 88 2.36 7.04 -18.16
C GLY A 88 1.42 7.53 -19.27
N GLY A 89 1.07 6.69 -20.24
CA GLY A 89 0.08 7.04 -21.25
C GLY A 89 -1.33 7.02 -20.65
N TYR A 90 -2.05 8.13 -20.80
CA TYR A 90 -3.45 8.28 -20.42
C TYR A 90 -4.34 7.29 -21.20
N ILE A 91 -5.31 6.69 -20.51
CA ILE A 91 -6.27 5.76 -21.13
C ILE A 91 -7.68 6.32 -21.05
N ARG A 92 -8.13 6.71 -19.83
CA ARG A 92 -9.47 7.29 -19.61
C ARG A 92 -9.60 7.86 -18.21
N GLN A 93 -10.74 8.55 -18.00
CA GLN A 93 -11.19 9.01 -16.68
C GLN A 93 -12.70 8.80 -16.52
N TRP A 94 -13.17 8.81 -15.28
CA TRP A 94 -14.58 8.84 -14.92
C TRP A 94 -14.77 9.52 -13.56
N GLY A 95 -16.02 9.91 -13.27
CA GLY A 95 -16.40 10.60 -12.04
C GLY A 95 -16.42 12.11 -12.19
N ILE A 96 -17.32 12.71 -11.45
CA ILE A 96 -17.50 14.13 -11.22
C ILE A 96 -17.88 14.36 -9.77
N GLU A 97 -17.88 15.58 -9.28
CA GLU A 97 -18.34 15.91 -7.94
C GLU A 97 -19.85 15.68 -7.81
N GLY A 98 -20.24 14.98 -6.73
CA GLY A 98 -21.65 14.73 -6.43
C GLY A 98 -21.92 13.49 -5.58
N LYS A 99 -23.21 13.18 -5.38
CA LYS A 99 -23.69 12.09 -4.51
C LYS A 99 -24.34 10.94 -5.27
N ALA A 100 -24.67 11.14 -6.56
CA ALA A 100 -25.26 10.09 -7.37
C ALA A 100 -24.25 8.96 -7.64
N THR A 101 -24.74 7.87 -8.21
CA THR A 101 -23.93 6.74 -8.67
C THR A 101 -22.91 7.21 -9.70
N GLY A 102 -21.64 6.89 -9.49
CA GLY A 102 -20.54 7.31 -10.37
C GLY A 102 -20.00 8.71 -10.07
N GLU A 103 -20.62 9.46 -9.16
CA GLU A 103 -20.14 10.74 -8.65
C GLU A 103 -19.39 10.54 -7.34
N PHE A 104 -18.51 11.48 -6.99
CA PHE A 104 -17.66 11.37 -5.81
C PHE A 104 -17.64 12.66 -4.98
N VAL A 105 -17.56 12.51 -3.65
CA VAL A 105 -17.24 13.59 -2.73
C VAL A 105 -16.02 13.19 -1.93
N VAL A 106 -14.91 13.91 -2.10
CA VAL A 106 -13.63 13.62 -1.45
C VAL A 106 -13.27 12.12 -1.54
N PRO A 107 -13.12 11.56 -2.76
CA PRO A 107 -12.67 10.18 -2.90
C PRO A 107 -11.21 10.09 -2.45
N LEU A 108 -10.86 9.10 -1.59
CA LEU A 108 -9.55 9.02 -0.94
C LEU A 108 -8.69 7.85 -1.39
N PHE A 109 -9.29 6.74 -1.78
CA PHE A 109 -8.54 5.51 -2.01
C PHE A 109 -9.08 4.72 -3.20
N VAL A 110 -8.18 4.00 -3.86
CA VAL A 110 -8.51 3.05 -4.91
C VAL A 110 -7.75 1.75 -4.72
N THR A 111 -8.41 0.65 -5.01
CA THR A 111 -7.75 -0.65 -5.16
C THR A 111 -8.38 -1.45 -6.28
N ALA A 112 -7.59 -2.32 -6.90
CA ALA A 112 -8.09 -3.28 -7.89
C ALA A 112 -8.17 -4.67 -7.25
N TYR A 113 -9.35 -5.29 -7.30
CA TYR A 113 -9.50 -6.66 -6.83
C TYR A 113 -8.85 -7.63 -7.83
N GLU A 114 -7.83 -8.34 -7.38
CA GLU A 114 -6.97 -9.15 -8.26
C GLU A 114 -7.74 -10.20 -9.08
N LYS A 115 -8.75 -10.84 -8.46
CA LYS A 115 -9.52 -11.93 -9.10
C LYS A 115 -10.40 -11.43 -10.25
N SER A 116 -11.33 -10.50 -9.98
CA SER A 116 -12.25 -9.97 -10.98
C SER A 116 -11.60 -8.87 -11.84
N GLY A 117 -10.69 -8.09 -11.26
CA GLY A 117 -10.11 -6.88 -11.84
C GLY A 117 -10.98 -5.65 -11.60
N GLU A 118 -12.06 -5.76 -10.85
CA GLU A 118 -12.91 -4.65 -10.45
C GLU A 118 -12.14 -3.62 -9.62
N ILE A 119 -12.57 -2.38 -9.74
CA ILE A 119 -11.94 -1.22 -9.12
C ILE A 119 -12.86 -0.72 -8.01
N TYR A 120 -12.35 -0.72 -6.79
CA TYR A 120 -13.06 -0.26 -5.61
C TYR A 120 -12.54 1.12 -5.23
N ILE A 121 -13.46 2.07 -5.10
CA ILE A 121 -13.17 3.47 -4.78
C ILE A 121 -13.78 3.77 -3.41
N VAL A 122 -12.97 4.30 -2.50
CA VAL A 122 -13.44 4.85 -1.23
C VAL A 122 -13.94 6.27 -1.49
N ASP A 123 -15.26 6.44 -1.52
CA ASP A 123 -15.95 7.70 -1.67
C ASP A 123 -16.27 8.26 -0.27
N SER A 124 -15.24 8.79 0.38
CA SER A 124 -15.20 9.08 1.81
C SER A 124 -16.25 10.11 2.23
N GLY A 125 -16.41 11.19 1.47
CA GLY A 125 -17.39 12.22 1.76
C GLY A 125 -18.85 11.76 1.60
N ASN A 126 -19.07 10.73 0.78
CA ASN A 126 -20.39 10.07 0.65
C ASN A 126 -20.53 8.84 1.56
N SER A 127 -19.53 8.54 2.39
CA SER A 127 -19.56 7.42 3.34
C SER A 127 -19.87 6.07 2.70
N ARG A 128 -19.30 5.80 1.51
CA ARG A 128 -19.54 4.57 0.73
C ARG A 128 -18.28 4.05 0.05
N ILE A 129 -18.38 2.82 -0.42
CA ILE A 129 -17.44 2.22 -1.38
C ILE A 129 -18.21 2.03 -2.69
N GLN A 130 -17.69 2.56 -3.79
CA GLN A 130 -18.22 2.30 -5.13
C GLN A 130 -17.32 1.32 -5.89
N VAL A 131 -17.95 0.41 -6.66
CA VAL A 131 -17.29 -0.65 -7.42
C VAL A 131 -17.51 -0.40 -8.91
N PHE A 132 -16.44 -0.45 -9.68
CA PHE A 132 -16.45 -0.23 -11.13
C PHE A 132 -15.74 -1.37 -11.86
N LYS A 133 -16.12 -1.61 -13.10
CA LYS A 133 -15.31 -2.40 -14.03
C LYS A 133 -14.01 -1.66 -14.34
N PRO A 134 -12.98 -2.37 -14.88
CA PRO A 134 -11.71 -1.74 -15.27
C PRO A 134 -11.83 -0.64 -16.34
N ASP A 135 -12.96 -0.56 -16.99
CA ASP A 135 -13.30 0.44 -18.00
C ASP A 135 -14.09 1.65 -17.43
N GLY A 136 -14.31 1.69 -16.10
CA GLY A 136 -15.01 2.78 -15.41
C GLY A 136 -16.53 2.66 -15.37
N ASN A 137 -17.11 1.58 -15.89
CA ASN A 137 -18.55 1.33 -15.79
C ASN A 137 -18.90 0.91 -14.35
N PHE A 138 -19.91 1.54 -13.77
CA PHE A 138 -20.40 1.25 -12.42
C PHE A 138 -20.92 -0.20 -12.32
N VAL A 139 -20.64 -0.84 -11.19
CA VAL A 139 -21.12 -2.20 -10.88
C VAL A 139 -22.04 -2.19 -9.69
N SER A 140 -21.58 -1.67 -8.55
CA SER A 140 -22.35 -1.66 -7.30
C SER A 140 -21.73 -0.67 -6.30
N GLU A 141 -22.44 -0.47 -5.20
CA GLU A 141 -21.94 0.27 -4.05
C GLU A 141 -22.39 -0.37 -2.75
N PHE A 142 -21.65 -0.12 -1.66
CA PHE A 142 -22.00 -0.57 -0.33
C PHE A 142 -21.44 0.37 0.75
N GLY A 143 -21.82 0.12 2.01
CA GLY A 143 -21.43 0.97 3.15
C GLY A 143 -22.50 1.98 3.53
N ILE A 144 -23.41 2.33 2.64
CA ILE A 144 -24.61 3.12 2.93
C ILE A 144 -25.63 2.18 3.56
N SER A 145 -26.10 2.49 4.75
CA SER A 145 -27.15 1.72 5.41
C SER A 145 -28.26 2.63 5.91
N LYS A 146 -29.50 2.22 5.69
CA LYS A 146 -30.66 2.85 6.34
C LYS A 146 -30.68 2.59 7.85
N ASN A 147 -29.85 1.62 8.32
CA ASN A 147 -29.70 1.28 9.72
C ASN A 147 -28.35 1.85 10.22
N SER A 148 -28.41 2.91 11.02
CA SER A 148 -27.25 3.67 11.54
C SER A 148 -26.15 2.84 12.21
N LYS A 149 -26.44 1.63 12.69
CA LYS A 149 -25.45 0.73 13.32
C LYS A 149 -24.41 0.15 12.36
N ARG A 150 -24.61 0.26 11.03
CA ARG A 150 -23.76 -0.37 10.00
C ARG A 150 -23.21 0.62 8.98
N MET A 151 -23.34 1.90 9.24
CA MET A 151 -22.91 2.95 8.32
C MET A 151 -21.38 3.15 8.38
N LEU A 152 -20.75 3.33 7.23
CA LEU A 152 -19.41 3.86 7.15
C LEU A 152 -19.41 5.35 7.51
N ILE A 153 -18.36 5.79 8.23
CA ILE A 153 -18.13 7.20 8.57
C ILE A 153 -16.70 7.54 8.19
N GLN A 154 -16.53 8.40 7.19
CA GLN A 154 -15.23 8.80 6.66
C GLN A 154 -14.30 7.59 6.42
N PRO A 155 -14.71 6.61 5.59
CA PRO A 155 -13.85 5.48 5.26
C PRO A 155 -12.61 6.00 4.52
N THR A 156 -11.43 5.37 4.78
CA THR A 156 -10.16 5.81 4.20
C THR A 156 -9.46 4.74 3.38
N PHE A 157 -9.86 3.47 3.54
CA PHE A 157 -9.21 2.35 2.88
C PHE A 157 -10.19 1.22 2.60
N VAL A 158 -9.96 0.48 1.53
CA VAL A 158 -10.62 -0.81 1.24
C VAL A 158 -9.60 -1.81 0.72
N GLY A 159 -9.64 -3.04 1.23
CA GLY A 159 -8.74 -4.11 0.80
C GLY A 159 -9.36 -5.49 0.96
N PHE A 160 -8.67 -6.50 0.45
CA PHE A 160 -9.21 -7.86 0.31
C PHE A 160 -8.30 -8.89 0.96
N ALA A 161 -8.88 -9.73 1.78
CA ALA A 161 -8.22 -10.92 2.31
C ALA A 161 -9.26 -12.00 2.66
N HIS A 162 -8.89 -13.28 2.55
CA HIS A 162 -9.69 -14.42 3.03
C HIS A 162 -11.17 -14.39 2.57
N HIS A 163 -11.41 -14.03 1.30
CA HIS A 163 -12.76 -13.88 0.71
C HIS A 163 -13.66 -12.85 1.41
N LYS A 164 -13.05 -11.82 2.01
CA LYS A 164 -13.75 -10.71 2.67
C LYS A 164 -13.15 -9.38 2.24
N ILE A 165 -13.96 -8.34 2.38
CA ILE A 165 -13.60 -6.95 2.13
C ILE A 165 -13.40 -6.29 3.50
N TYR A 166 -12.28 -5.62 3.69
CA TYR A 166 -11.94 -4.89 4.90
C TYR A 166 -11.91 -3.40 4.59
N VAL A 167 -12.61 -2.61 5.38
CA VAL A 167 -12.70 -1.15 5.24
C VAL A 167 -12.20 -0.49 6.51
N ALA A 168 -11.18 0.37 6.41
CA ALA A 168 -10.82 1.25 7.51
C ALA A 168 -11.86 2.36 7.60
N ASN A 169 -12.65 2.32 8.66
CA ASN A 169 -13.76 3.25 8.93
C ASN A 169 -13.27 4.29 9.95
N SER A 170 -12.43 5.21 9.47
CA SER A 170 -11.60 6.09 10.30
C SER A 170 -12.40 7.07 11.15
N GLY A 171 -13.58 7.49 10.68
CA GLY A 171 -14.46 8.38 11.45
C GLY A 171 -15.18 7.70 12.62
N SER A 172 -15.01 6.37 12.77
CA SER A 172 -15.58 5.58 13.87
C SER A 172 -14.54 4.70 14.56
N ASP A 173 -13.27 4.90 14.28
CA ASP A 173 -12.14 4.18 14.91
C ASP A 173 -12.31 2.65 14.89
N ASN A 174 -12.76 2.12 13.76
CA ASN A 174 -12.98 0.68 13.60
C ASN A 174 -12.68 0.18 12.18
N ILE A 175 -12.62 -1.13 12.06
CA ILE A 175 -12.53 -1.84 10.78
C ILE A 175 -13.89 -2.52 10.52
N MET A 176 -14.49 -2.18 9.39
CA MET A 176 -15.72 -2.82 8.92
C MET A 176 -15.36 -3.94 7.95
N ILE A 177 -15.95 -5.11 8.17
CA ILE A 177 -15.70 -6.30 7.35
C ILE A 177 -16.99 -6.66 6.60
N TYR A 178 -16.86 -6.88 5.30
CA TYR A 178 -17.95 -7.23 4.41
C TYR A 178 -17.64 -8.54 3.68
N LEU A 179 -18.68 -9.26 3.27
CA LEU A 179 -18.58 -10.34 2.29
C LEU A 179 -18.25 -9.75 0.90
N ASN A 180 -17.78 -10.59 -0.02
CA ASN A 180 -17.44 -10.13 -1.39
C ASN A 180 -18.61 -9.51 -2.19
N ASN A 181 -19.84 -9.77 -1.78
CA ASN A 181 -21.04 -9.16 -2.36
C ASN A 181 -21.41 -7.80 -1.73
N GLY A 182 -20.58 -7.26 -0.83
CA GLY A 182 -20.84 -6.00 -0.13
C GLY A 182 -21.76 -6.10 1.08
N GLN A 183 -22.25 -7.30 1.43
CA GLN A 183 -23.06 -7.51 2.64
C GLN A 183 -22.19 -7.35 3.89
N PHE A 184 -22.65 -6.60 4.88
CA PHE A 184 -21.97 -6.45 6.16
C PHE A 184 -21.80 -7.81 6.86
N TYR A 185 -20.60 -8.08 7.34
CA TYR A 185 -20.26 -9.32 8.04
C TYR A 185 -19.96 -9.06 9.52
N GLU A 186 -18.99 -8.18 9.81
CA GLU A 186 -18.49 -7.96 11.17
C GLU A 186 -17.81 -6.59 11.32
N ARG A 187 -17.70 -6.10 12.55
CA ARG A 187 -16.93 -4.92 12.92
C ARG A 187 -15.88 -5.29 13.96
N LYS A 188 -14.66 -4.77 13.80
CA LYS A 188 -13.54 -4.91 14.75
C LYS A 188 -13.10 -3.53 15.23
N GLY A 189 -12.83 -3.39 16.52
CA GLY A 189 -12.46 -2.13 17.17
C GLY A 189 -13.60 -1.52 17.98
N ASN A 190 -13.54 -0.23 18.28
CA ASN A 190 -14.44 0.45 19.21
C ASN A 190 -15.91 0.13 18.94
N SER A 191 -16.57 -0.46 19.93
CA SER A 191 -17.97 -0.88 19.84
C SER A 191 -18.96 0.19 20.34
N SER A 192 -18.47 1.32 20.84
CA SER A 192 -19.30 2.32 21.50
C SER A 192 -19.42 3.62 20.72
N ILE A 193 -20.25 3.61 19.66
CA ILE A 193 -20.97 4.82 19.31
C ILE A 193 -22.45 4.43 19.30
N GLN A 194 -23.13 4.74 20.40
CA GLN A 194 -24.57 4.95 20.35
C GLN A 194 -24.77 6.22 19.53
N VAL A 195 -25.16 6.09 18.27
CA VAL A 195 -25.59 7.23 17.48
C VAL A 195 -26.96 7.62 18.02
N GLY A 196 -26.97 8.62 18.91
CA GLY A 196 -28.19 9.32 19.25
C GLY A 196 -28.78 9.92 17.98
N ALA A 197 -30.08 9.71 17.78
CA ALA A 197 -30.81 10.33 16.69
C ALA A 197 -30.69 11.86 16.82
N GLY A 198 -30.03 12.50 15.84
CA GLY A 198 -29.99 13.95 15.71
C GLY A 198 -28.58 14.51 15.57
N ALA A 199 -28.10 14.61 14.35
CA ALA A 199 -27.26 15.71 13.86
C ALA A 199 -26.81 15.44 12.42
N VAL A 200 -27.61 15.82 11.48
CA VAL A 200 -27.18 16.11 10.10
C VAL A 200 -26.73 17.57 10.06
N ASN A 201 -25.47 17.81 10.31
CA ASN A 201 -24.78 19.00 9.81
C ASN A 201 -23.27 18.67 9.82
N ALA A 202 -22.78 18.08 8.77
CA ALA A 202 -21.36 17.93 8.55
C ALA A 202 -20.86 19.13 7.74
N ALA A 203 -20.33 20.11 8.45
CA ALA A 203 -19.44 21.09 7.84
C ALA A 203 -18.18 20.35 7.38
N ALA A 204 -17.74 20.62 6.17
CA ALA A 204 -16.47 20.14 5.64
C ALA A 204 -15.33 20.56 6.60
N PRO A 205 -14.37 19.66 6.89
CA PRO A 205 -13.20 20.08 7.66
C PRO A 205 -12.35 21.02 6.80
N ASN A 206 -12.23 22.25 7.28
CA ASN A 206 -11.32 23.25 6.75
C ASN A 206 -9.89 22.71 6.75
N SER A 207 -9.17 22.99 5.69
CA SER A 207 -7.73 22.85 5.61
C SER A 207 -7.07 23.58 6.79
N PRO A 208 -6.07 23.02 7.45
CA PRO A 208 -5.39 23.72 8.52
C PRO A 208 -4.64 24.91 7.93
N GLN A 209 -5.09 26.11 8.27
CA GLN A 209 -4.31 27.33 8.10
C GLN A 209 -3.12 27.29 9.05
N GLY A 210 -1.94 27.63 8.51
CA GLY A 210 -0.70 27.73 9.25
C GLY A 210 -0.79 28.73 10.40
N GLY A 211 -0.50 28.25 11.60
CA GLY A 211 -0.24 29.06 12.79
C GLY A 211 1.26 29.13 13.02
N SER A 212 1.83 30.30 12.79
CA SER A 212 3.19 30.64 13.20
C SER A 212 3.24 30.80 14.73
N SER A 213 4.17 30.13 15.38
CA SER A 213 4.67 30.62 16.68
C SER A 213 6.15 30.36 16.83
N GLN A 214 6.79 31.41 17.32
CA GLN A 214 8.21 31.68 17.42
C GLN A 214 8.91 30.89 18.53
N ASN A 215 10.18 30.63 18.25
CA ASN A 215 11.38 30.65 19.12
C ASN A 215 11.30 30.39 20.62
N SER A 216 12.09 29.45 21.08
CA SER A 216 13.23 29.76 21.97
C SER A 216 14.17 28.57 22.15
N GLY A 217 15.39 28.72 21.96
CA GLY A 217 16.68 28.39 22.10
C GLY A 217 17.11 27.43 23.21
N GLY A 218 18.19 26.69 22.93
CA GLY A 218 19.12 26.28 23.94
C GLY A 218 19.62 24.85 23.91
N SER A 219 20.88 24.75 23.55
CA SER A 219 21.90 23.84 24.07
C SER A 219 22.11 22.48 23.45
N ALA A 220 23.31 22.37 22.91
CA ALA A 220 23.96 21.19 22.35
C ALA A 220 24.31 20.15 23.43
N GLY A 221 23.98 18.90 23.17
CA GLY A 221 24.47 17.72 23.89
C GLY A 221 24.90 16.62 22.92
N LYS A 222 26.15 16.25 22.97
CA LYS A 222 26.82 15.27 22.11
C LYS A 222 26.18 13.88 22.17
N SER A 223 25.94 13.33 20.99
CA SER A 223 25.47 11.99 20.72
C SER A 223 26.52 10.93 21.04
N ALA A 224 26.08 9.85 21.66
CA ALA A 224 26.75 8.55 21.62
C ALA A 224 25.89 7.61 20.75
N ASN A 225 26.52 7.07 19.70
CA ASN A 225 25.95 6.02 18.85
C ASN A 225 25.70 4.76 19.69
N ASN A 226 24.45 4.39 19.86
CA ASN A 226 24.08 3.04 20.25
C ASN A 226 22.97 2.55 19.30
N ALA A 227 23.36 1.64 18.41
CA ALA A 227 22.45 0.82 17.62
C ALA A 227 21.76 -0.17 18.57
N ALA A 228 20.77 0.29 19.31
CA ALA A 228 19.86 -0.59 20.03
C ALA A 228 18.85 -1.15 19.01
N ALA A 229 18.98 -2.43 18.68
CA ALA A 229 17.96 -3.18 17.98
C ALA A 229 16.62 -2.99 18.74
N ASN A 230 15.60 -2.45 18.04
CA ASN A 230 14.24 -2.32 18.58
C ASN A 230 13.71 -3.72 18.94
N LYS A 231 13.81 -4.08 20.21
CA LYS A 231 13.13 -5.23 20.76
C LYS A 231 11.62 -4.91 20.71
N PRO A 232 10.76 -5.79 20.18
CA PRO A 232 9.33 -5.56 20.20
C PRO A 232 8.86 -5.31 21.64
N SER A 233 7.98 -4.31 21.84
CA SER A 233 7.28 -4.20 23.12
C SER A 233 6.62 -5.54 23.44
N ALA A 234 6.74 -6.00 24.69
CA ALA A 234 6.20 -7.27 25.16
C ALA A 234 4.75 -7.44 24.68
N PRO A 235 4.33 -8.67 24.32
CA PRO A 235 2.97 -8.91 23.87
C PRO A 235 1.99 -8.48 24.96
N ALA A 236 1.07 -7.56 24.59
CA ALA A 236 -0.09 -7.32 25.42
C ALA A 236 -0.80 -8.67 25.63
N LEU A 237 -1.26 -8.94 26.84
CA LEU A 237 -2.00 -10.14 27.17
C LEU A 237 -3.06 -10.41 26.10
N ALA A 238 -3.03 -11.61 25.51
CA ALA A 238 -4.01 -12.03 24.51
C ALA A 238 -5.42 -11.83 25.08
N GLY A 239 -6.21 -10.93 24.42
CA GLY A 239 -7.59 -10.66 24.82
C GLY A 239 -7.91 -9.23 25.24
N SER A 240 -6.92 -8.34 25.40
CA SER A 240 -7.23 -6.93 25.62
C SER A 240 -7.82 -6.28 24.36
N PRO A 241 -8.95 -5.56 24.46
CA PRO A 241 -9.52 -4.87 23.31
C PRO A 241 -8.52 -3.83 22.81
N VAL A 242 -8.04 -3.98 21.56
CA VAL A 242 -7.22 -2.96 20.93
C VAL A 242 -8.12 -1.80 20.53
N MET A 243 -7.85 -0.64 21.08
CA MET A 243 -8.52 0.59 20.70
C MET A 243 -7.79 1.24 19.55
N PHE A 244 -8.38 1.22 18.35
CA PHE A 244 -7.95 2.09 17.27
C PHE A 244 -8.22 3.55 17.67
N LYS A 245 -7.32 4.45 17.23
CA LYS A 245 -7.56 5.90 17.39
C LYS A 245 -7.83 6.59 16.04
N LYS A 246 -7.30 6.07 14.95
CA LYS A 246 -7.59 6.49 13.58
C LYS A 246 -6.98 5.48 12.60
N PRO A 247 -7.61 4.32 12.39
CA PRO A 247 -7.11 3.34 11.44
C PRO A 247 -7.31 3.88 10.02
N VAL A 248 -6.27 3.89 9.19
CA VAL A 248 -6.31 4.52 7.86
C VAL A 248 -5.86 3.64 6.71
N GLY A 249 -5.03 2.63 6.94
CA GLY A 249 -4.56 1.71 5.91
C GLY A 249 -4.49 0.28 6.42
N ILE A 250 -4.67 -0.71 5.53
CA ILE A 250 -4.62 -2.13 5.88
C ILE A 250 -3.78 -2.88 4.86
N ALA A 251 -2.87 -3.71 5.33
CA ALA A 251 -2.11 -4.62 4.48
C ALA A 251 -2.22 -6.06 5.00
N PHE A 252 -2.05 -7.02 4.10
CA PHE A 252 -2.23 -8.43 4.40
C PHE A 252 -1.01 -9.24 3.99
N SER A 253 -0.56 -10.13 4.88
CA SER A 253 0.33 -11.23 4.55
C SER A 253 -0.43 -12.56 4.62
N LYS A 254 0.26 -13.67 4.38
CA LYS A 254 -0.34 -14.99 4.56
C LYS A 254 -0.75 -15.27 6.01
N LYS A 255 -0.12 -14.63 7.01
CA LYS A 255 -0.32 -14.91 8.44
C LYS A 255 -0.93 -13.75 9.21
N TYR A 256 -0.70 -12.49 8.76
CA TYR A 256 -0.95 -11.31 9.55
C TYR A 256 -1.75 -10.26 8.78
N ILE A 257 -2.47 -9.45 9.55
CA ILE A 257 -3.14 -8.23 9.13
C ILE A 257 -2.38 -7.08 9.78
N TYR A 258 -1.95 -6.10 8.97
CA TYR A 258 -1.25 -4.90 9.41
C TYR A 258 -2.18 -3.71 9.23
N ILE A 259 -2.34 -2.89 10.25
CA ILE A 259 -3.21 -1.71 10.22
C ILE A 259 -2.40 -0.49 10.63
N SER A 260 -2.26 0.49 9.71
CA SER A 260 -1.70 1.78 10.09
C SER A 260 -2.72 2.56 10.89
N ASP A 261 -2.31 2.98 12.08
CA ASP A 261 -3.10 3.90 12.90
C ASP A 261 -2.41 5.26 12.92
N TYR A 262 -3.05 6.21 12.24
CA TYR A 262 -2.54 7.57 12.07
C TYR A 262 -2.26 8.26 13.43
N SER A 263 -3.22 8.20 14.33
CA SER A 263 -3.11 8.91 15.62
C SER A 263 -2.19 8.22 16.63
N LEU A 264 -2.07 6.88 16.55
CA LEU A 264 -1.10 6.14 17.36
C LEU A 264 0.33 6.21 16.80
N SER A 265 0.50 6.65 15.54
CA SER A 265 1.80 6.63 14.84
C SER A 265 2.47 5.26 14.86
N LYS A 266 1.69 4.20 14.66
CA LYS A 266 2.12 2.79 14.70
C LYS A 266 1.42 1.98 13.63
N ILE A 267 2.00 0.82 13.32
CA ILE A 267 1.33 -0.24 12.59
C ILE A 267 0.93 -1.32 13.59
N LEU A 268 -0.36 -1.51 13.79
CA LEU A 268 -0.91 -2.56 14.64
C LEU A 268 -0.92 -3.87 13.85
N VAL A 269 -0.53 -4.97 14.51
CA VAL A 269 -0.41 -6.29 13.90
C VAL A 269 -1.38 -7.25 14.55
N PHE A 270 -2.18 -7.92 13.70
CA PHE A 270 -3.18 -8.91 14.09
C PHE A 270 -2.90 -10.24 13.40
N ASN A 271 -3.32 -11.34 14.03
CA ASN A 271 -3.40 -12.63 13.37
C ASN A 271 -4.63 -12.72 12.45
N ARG A 272 -4.88 -13.88 11.84
CA ARG A 272 -6.02 -14.09 10.93
C ARG A 272 -7.38 -14.08 11.62
N GLN A 273 -7.43 -14.37 12.92
CA GLN A 273 -8.62 -14.33 13.76
C GLN A 273 -8.96 -12.90 14.22
N PHE A 274 -8.09 -11.93 13.83
CA PHE A 274 -8.14 -10.55 14.26
C PHE A 274 -7.79 -10.34 15.74
N ASP A 275 -6.98 -11.25 16.33
CA ASP A 275 -6.39 -11.07 17.64
C ASP A 275 -5.15 -10.17 17.52
N TYR A 276 -5.04 -9.20 18.39
CA TYR A 276 -3.87 -8.33 18.44
C TYR A 276 -2.65 -9.08 18.96
N ILE A 277 -1.53 -8.97 18.24
CA ILE A 277 -0.29 -9.70 18.58
C ILE A 277 0.92 -8.76 18.77
N GLY A 278 0.81 -7.49 18.41
CA GLY A 278 1.88 -6.52 18.59
C GLY A 278 1.80 -5.34 17.65
N SER A 279 2.85 -4.53 17.62
CA SER A 279 2.95 -3.37 16.72
C SER A 279 4.33 -3.23 16.13
N ILE A 280 4.41 -2.54 14.98
CA ILE A 280 5.63 -2.15 14.28
C ILE A 280 5.74 -0.63 14.31
N GLY A 281 6.96 -0.13 14.51
CA GLY A 281 7.27 1.28 14.57
C GLY A 281 7.08 1.88 15.96
N THR A 282 7.86 2.90 16.23
CA THR A 282 7.76 3.77 17.41
C THR A 282 7.34 5.16 16.96
N PRO A 283 6.47 5.86 17.70
CA PRO A 283 6.09 7.21 17.36
C PRO A 283 7.28 8.18 17.39
N GLY A 284 7.36 9.08 16.42
CA GLY A 284 8.38 10.11 16.36
C GLY A 284 8.77 10.54 14.95
N GLU A 285 9.61 11.54 14.86
CA GLU A 285 9.97 12.24 13.62
C GLU A 285 11.39 11.95 13.15
N THR A 286 12.16 11.16 13.87
CA THR A 286 13.58 10.91 13.57
C THR A 286 13.89 9.44 13.25
N GLY A 287 15.00 9.19 12.60
CA GLY A 287 15.50 7.84 12.32
C GLY A 287 14.46 6.96 11.61
N TYR A 288 14.11 5.84 12.23
CA TYR A 288 13.15 4.85 11.72
C TYR A 288 11.78 4.91 12.40
N GLN A 289 11.50 6.04 13.06
CA GLN A 289 10.22 6.28 13.71
C GLN A 289 9.11 6.54 12.68
N LEU A 290 7.87 6.28 13.07
CA LEU A 290 6.68 6.60 12.32
C LEU A 290 6.01 7.86 12.88
N TYR A 291 5.55 8.72 11.98
CA TYR A 291 4.74 9.88 12.34
C TYR A 291 3.58 9.98 11.35
N HIS A 292 2.38 9.76 11.86
CA HIS A 292 1.14 9.73 11.07
C HIS A 292 1.21 8.78 9.85
N PRO A 293 1.52 7.47 10.01
CA PRO A 293 1.55 6.54 8.89
C PRO A 293 0.16 6.39 8.26
N VAL A 294 0.10 6.36 6.94
CA VAL A 294 -1.16 6.28 6.17
C VAL A 294 -1.20 5.04 5.29
N GLY A 295 -0.95 5.16 4.00
CA GLY A 295 -0.96 4.03 3.07
C GLY A 295 0.08 2.97 3.41
N ILE A 296 -0.34 1.71 3.47
CA ILE A 296 0.56 0.58 3.70
C ILE A 296 0.31 -0.55 2.71
N VAL A 297 1.38 -1.26 2.34
CA VAL A 297 1.29 -2.48 1.52
C VAL A 297 2.36 -3.48 1.91
N TYR A 298 1.99 -4.76 1.98
CA TYR A 298 2.91 -5.86 2.24
C TYR A 298 3.17 -6.65 0.96
N LYS A 299 4.45 -6.93 0.66
CA LYS A 299 4.85 -7.80 -0.45
C LYS A 299 6.20 -8.46 -0.16
N ASN A 300 6.28 -9.79 -0.31
CA ASN A 300 7.53 -10.54 -0.26
C ASN A 300 8.40 -10.29 1.00
N GLY A 301 7.77 -10.24 2.19
CA GLY A 301 8.51 -9.99 3.44
C GLY A 301 8.82 -8.51 3.72
N TYR A 302 8.37 -7.60 2.87
CA TYR A 302 8.55 -6.16 3.05
C TYR A 302 7.21 -5.47 3.30
N LEU A 303 7.15 -4.65 4.33
CA LEU A 303 6.03 -3.76 4.64
C LEU A 303 6.44 -2.33 4.27
N TYR A 304 5.81 -1.78 3.25
CA TYR A 304 6.01 -0.43 2.76
C TYR A 304 4.99 0.48 3.45
N VAL A 305 5.42 1.65 3.89
CA VAL A 305 4.61 2.59 4.68
C VAL A 305 4.82 4.01 4.14
N ALA A 306 3.74 4.64 3.70
CA ALA A 306 3.71 6.08 3.50
C ALA A 306 3.72 6.76 4.88
N ASN A 307 4.86 7.32 5.26
CA ASN A 307 5.09 7.95 6.56
C ASN A 307 4.76 9.44 6.46
N TYR A 308 3.46 9.72 6.30
CA TYR A 308 2.87 10.99 5.89
C TYR A 308 3.41 12.20 6.63
N GLY A 309 3.46 12.14 7.97
CA GLY A 309 3.91 13.27 8.78
C GLY A 309 5.40 13.57 8.65
N ARG A 310 6.17 12.64 8.04
CA ARG A 310 7.60 12.84 7.76
C ARG A 310 7.89 13.08 6.27
N SER A 311 6.89 12.95 5.42
CA SER A 311 7.05 13.01 3.95
C SER A 311 8.18 12.12 3.44
N ILE A 312 8.19 10.84 3.88
CA ILE A 312 9.14 9.80 3.46
C ILE A 312 8.43 8.44 3.32
N LEU A 313 8.96 7.61 2.45
CA LEU A 313 8.57 6.21 2.39
C LEU A 313 9.47 5.39 3.33
N THR A 314 8.88 4.76 4.35
CA THR A 314 9.57 3.81 5.24
C THR A 314 9.26 2.39 4.80
N VAL A 315 10.28 1.53 4.70
CA VAL A 315 10.13 0.13 4.31
C VAL A 315 10.76 -0.75 5.37
N PHE A 316 9.96 -1.60 5.98
CA PHE A 316 10.41 -2.60 6.95
C PHE A 316 10.57 -3.94 6.26
N LYS A 317 11.76 -4.53 6.34
CA LYS A 317 11.97 -5.95 6.05
C LYS A 317 11.60 -6.74 7.28
N LEU A 318 10.66 -7.67 7.14
CA LEU A 318 10.17 -8.51 8.23
C LEU A 318 10.76 -9.92 8.13
N ASP A 319 10.88 -10.59 9.28
CA ASP A 319 11.15 -12.03 9.34
C ASP A 319 9.90 -12.86 8.94
N ASN A 320 9.91 -14.19 9.17
CA ASN A 320 8.75 -15.04 8.94
C ASN A 320 7.58 -14.79 9.92
N GLY A 321 7.82 -13.99 10.96
CA GLY A 321 6.83 -13.38 11.83
C GLY A 321 6.49 -11.96 11.40
N TYR A 322 6.48 -11.04 12.36
CA TYR A 322 6.27 -9.61 12.11
C TYR A 322 7.42 -8.74 12.69
N ASN A 323 8.53 -9.38 13.11
CA ASN A 323 9.66 -8.65 13.66
C ASN A 323 10.44 -7.94 12.54
N VAL A 324 10.86 -6.70 12.81
CA VAL A 324 11.64 -5.91 11.87
C VAL A 324 13.11 -6.37 11.89
N ILE A 325 13.58 -6.89 10.76
CA ILE A 325 14.99 -7.27 10.58
C ILE A 325 15.82 -6.08 10.09
N LYS A 326 15.23 -5.26 9.22
CA LYS A 326 15.90 -4.09 8.63
C LYS A 326 14.89 -3.03 8.23
N THR A 327 15.30 -1.77 8.31
CA THR A 327 14.49 -0.63 7.91
C THR A 327 15.22 0.19 6.85
N TYR A 328 14.47 0.72 5.90
CA TYR A 328 14.94 1.60 4.85
C TYR A 328 14.04 2.83 4.79
N ASN A 329 14.62 4.01 4.57
CA ASN A 329 13.88 5.24 4.29
C ASN A 329 14.25 5.73 2.89
N PHE A 330 13.25 6.17 2.14
CA PHE A 330 13.39 6.72 0.80
C PHE A 330 12.69 8.07 0.71
N GLY A 331 13.27 8.96 -0.09
CA GLY A 331 12.79 10.31 -0.25
C GLY A 331 13.16 11.22 0.92
N THR A 332 12.91 12.48 0.74
CA THR A 332 13.04 13.55 1.73
C THR A 332 11.89 14.54 1.53
N PRO A 333 11.49 15.30 2.54
CA PRO A 333 10.46 16.33 2.38
C PRO A 333 10.82 17.35 1.30
N GLY A 334 9.82 17.76 0.50
CA GLY A 334 9.99 18.83 -0.50
C GLY A 334 9.30 18.60 -1.84
N ILE A 335 9.61 19.48 -2.79
CA ILE A 335 9.00 19.51 -4.13
C ILE A 335 9.90 18.94 -5.23
N GLY A 336 11.16 18.60 -4.92
CA GLY A 336 12.12 18.05 -5.87
C GLY A 336 11.66 16.72 -6.48
N ARG A 337 12.41 16.22 -7.45
CA ARG A 337 12.04 15.05 -8.25
C ARG A 337 11.80 13.80 -7.42
N ASP A 338 12.68 13.52 -6.44
CA ASP A 338 12.65 12.35 -5.56
C ASP A 338 12.21 12.69 -4.13
N ASN A 339 11.67 13.92 -3.92
CA ASN A 339 11.12 14.36 -2.65
C ASN A 339 9.65 14.00 -2.55
N PHE A 340 9.10 13.98 -1.33
CA PHE A 340 7.68 13.82 -1.08
C PHE A 340 7.12 15.03 -0.33
N ASN A 341 5.83 15.27 -0.53
CA ASN A 341 5.08 16.27 0.21
C ASN A 341 3.73 15.67 0.59
N HIS A 342 3.68 15.08 1.77
CA HIS A 342 2.49 14.41 2.32
C HIS A 342 1.97 13.29 1.39
N GLU A 343 2.82 12.27 1.15
CA GLU A 343 2.40 11.07 0.44
C GLU A 343 1.27 10.35 1.18
N SER A 344 0.15 10.13 0.51
CA SER A 344 -1.06 9.62 1.16
C SER A 344 -1.29 8.13 0.95
N ASN A 345 -0.88 7.60 -0.20
CA ASN A 345 -1.16 6.22 -0.55
C ASN A 345 -0.03 5.60 -1.38
N ILE A 346 0.09 4.28 -1.26
CA ILE A 346 1.05 3.49 -2.01
C ILE A 346 0.42 2.20 -2.53
N SER A 347 0.93 1.71 -3.65
CA SER A 347 0.51 0.44 -4.24
C SER A 347 1.68 -0.29 -4.87
N ILE A 348 1.66 -1.61 -4.81
CA ILE A 348 2.65 -2.47 -5.49
C ILE A 348 1.97 -3.24 -6.61
N SER A 349 2.62 -3.28 -7.77
CA SER A 349 2.14 -4.07 -8.91
C SER A 349 2.03 -5.56 -8.57
N LEU A 350 1.11 -6.29 -9.22
CA LEU A 350 0.85 -7.70 -8.96
C LEU A 350 2.11 -8.56 -9.02
N ASN A 351 3.01 -8.26 -9.97
CA ASN A 351 4.29 -8.96 -10.13
C ASN A 351 5.39 -8.50 -9.15
N GLY A 352 5.10 -7.55 -8.25
CA GLY A 352 6.04 -7.03 -7.26
C GLY A 352 7.18 -6.18 -7.82
N LYS A 353 7.14 -5.79 -9.10
CA LYS A 353 8.25 -5.06 -9.76
C LYS A 353 8.17 -3.55 -9.62
N TYR A 354 6.99 -3.00 -9.38
CA TYR A 354 6.77 -1.56 -9.33
C TYR A 354 6.05 -1.15 -8.05
N LEU A 355 6.44 0.00 -7.52
CA LEU A 355 5.76 0.71 -6.44
C LEU A 355 5.27 2.04 -6.99
N ALA A 356 4.01 2.36 -6.75
CA ALA A 356 3.44 3.69 -7.01
C ALA A 356 3.19 4.41 -5.69
N VAL A 357 3.46 5.71 -5.66
CA VAL A 357 3.28 6.59 -4.50
C VAL A 357 2.45 7.79 -4.93
N ALA A 358 1.36 8.06 -4.23
CA ALA A 358 0.59 9.28 -4.38
C ALA A 358 1.25 10.40 -3.55
N ASP A 359 1.93 11.30 -4.23
CA ASP A 359 2.63 12.46 -3.66
C ASP A 359 1.68 13.67 -3.71
N THR A 360 0.75 13.69 -2.75
CA THR A 360 -0.51 14.42 -2.76
C THR A 360 -0.33 15.93 -2.94
N ASN A 361 0.47 16.57 -2.11
CA ASN A 361 0.66 18.02 -2.18
C ASN A 361 1.57 18.47 -3.33
N ASN A 362 2.31 17.54 -3.93
CA ASN A 362 3.04 17.80 -5.18
C ASN A 362 2.21 17.50 -6.43
N ASN A 363 0.92 17.15 -6.28
CA ASN A 363 -0.01 16.88 -7.39
C ASN A 363 0.53 15.86 -8.40
N ARG A 364 1.15 14.77 -7.93
CA ARG A 364 1.77 13.78 -8.81
C ARG A 364 1.74 12.36 -8.24
N ILE A 365 1.97 11.40 -9.13
CA ILE A 365 2.22 10.00 -8.78
C ILE A 365 3.64 9.66 -9.19
N LEU A 366 4.41 9.09 -8.27
CA LEU A 366 5.75 8.59 -8.50
C LEU A 366 5.72 7.08 -8.68
N ILE A 367 6.33 6.56 -9.75
CA ILE A 367 6.43 5.11 -9.98
C ILE A 367 7.90 4.70 -9.89
N TYR A 368 8.18 3.81 -8.97
CA TYR A 368 9.51 3.25 -8.73
C TYR A 368 9.58 1.81 -9.23
N ARG A 369 10.73 1.40 -9.74
CA ARG A 369 11.09 0.01 -9.93
C ARG A 369 11.75 -0.52 -8.67
N ILE A 370 11.30 -1.69 -8.21
CA ILE A 370 11.79 -2.35 -7.01
C ILE A 370 12.90 -3.35 -7.38
N PHE A 371 14.03 -3.34 -6.66
CA PHE A 371 15.12 -4.29 -6.78
C PHE A 371 15.40 -4.94 -5.42
N GLY A 372 15.88 -6.17 -5.42
CA GLY A 372 16.33 -6.89 -4.21
C GLY A 372 15.21 -7.34 -3.25
N ALA A 373 13.94 -7.14 -3.57
CA ALA A 373 12.79 -7.64 -2.80
C ALA A 373 12.44 -9.09 -3.21
N LYS A 374 13.24 -10.04 -2.75
CA LYS A 374 13.00 -11.49 -2.95
C LYS A 374 12.87 -12.19 -1.61
#